data_53ba2ae021781127f86340c9dcb0ac8d
#
_entry.id   53ba2ae021781127f86340c9dcb0ac8d
#
_cell.length_a   1.000
_cell.length_b   1.000
_cell.length_c   1.000
_cell.angle_alpha   90.00
_cell.angle_beta   90.00
_cell.angle_gamma   90.00
#
_symmetry.space_group_name_H-M   'P 1'
#
loop_
_entity.id
_entity.type
_entity.pdbx_description
1 polymer ?
#
loop_
_entity_poly.entity_id
_entity_poly.type
_entity_poly.pdbx_seq_one_letter_code
_entity_poly.pdbx_strand_id
1 'polypeptide(L)'
;MSDAPVDVVTRADGSLVLQPHGAIGPDDAVALRQVLVHAVRHVRPLRLILDLHDVSELDPINLGTLAAACGLGDDHHVAVFVDGSSIRIADQLTAAGVPQQRLRQITEPSPALSAPSPR
;
A
#
# COMPACT_ATOMS: atom_id res chain seq x y z
N MET A 1 0.05 22.84 1.23
CA MET A 1 0.32 22.14 1.25
C MET A 1 -0.13 21.12 1.43
N SER A 2 -0.49 20.53 0.90
CA SER A 2 -1.04 19.46 1.14
C SER A 2 -0.29 18.38 0.86
N ASP A 3 0.18 17.69 1.63
CA ASP A 3 0.84 16.51 1.42
C ASP A 3 -0.12 15.39 1.37
N ALA A 4 0.22 14.34 0.75
CA ALA A 4 -0.60 13.15 0.79
C ALA A 4 -0.78 12.77 2.26
N PRO A 5 -2.00 12.64 2.72
CA PRO A 5 -2.21 12.28 4.12
C PRO A 5 -1.85 10.81 4.30
N VAL A 6 -0.73 10.59 4.95
CA VAL A 6 -0.24 9.25 5.24
C VAL A 6 0.02 9.15 6.73
N ASP A 7 -0.73 8.29 7.38
CA ASP A 7 -0.50 8.03 8.80
C ASP A 7 0.59 6.97 8.94
N VAL A 8 1.43 7.15 9.94
CA VAL A 8 2.54 6.23 10.19
C VAL A 8 2.36 5.66 11.59
N VAL A 9 2.30 4.33 11.67
CA VAL A 9 2.12 3.63 12.95
C VAL A 9 3.19 2.57 13.09
N THR A 10 3.87 2.57 14.24
CA THR A 10 4.83 1.54 14.56
C THR A 10 4.17 0.52 15.49
N ARG A 11 4.22 -0.74 15.12
CA ARG A 11 3.63 -1.80 15.93
C ARG A 11 4.68 -2.43 16.85
N ALA A 12 4.19 -3.05 17.92
CA ALA A 12 5.07 -3.67 18.89
C ALA A 12 5.89 -4.81 18.29
N ASP A 13 5.39 -5.43 17.20
CA ASP A 13 6.09 -6.55 16.58
C ASP A 13 7.21 -6.13 15.63
N GLY A 14 7.51 -4.84 15.55
CA GLY A 14 8.55 -4.34 14.67
C GLY A 14 8.08 -3.96 13.28
N SER A 15 6.76 -4.02 13.03
CA SER A 15 6.20 -3.60 11.76
C SER A 15 5.96 -2.10 11.74
N LEU A 16 6.24 -1.48 10.61
CA LEU A 16 5.88 -0.10 10.36
C LEU A 16 4.72 -0.09 9.38
N VAL A 17 3.63 0.57 9.75
CA VAL A 17 2.42 0.63 8.92
C VAL A 17 2.27 2.03 8.38
N LEU A 18 2.13 2.14 7.06
CA LEU A 18 1.83 3.39 6.38
C LEU A 18 0.41 3.32 5.86
N GLN A 19 -0.41 4.30 6.25
CA GLN A 19 -1.83 4.32 5.88
C GLN A 19 -2.15 5.58 5.10
N PRO A 20 -2.06 5.53 3.77
CA PRO A 20 -2.55 6.64 2.96
C PRO A 20 -4.08 6.61 2.89
N HIS A 21 -4.66 7.76 2.58
CA HIS A 21 -6.11 7.91 2.60
C HIS A 21 -6.62 8.56 1.31
N GLY A 22 -7.77 8.13 0.87
CA GLY A 22 -8.48 8.76 -0.23
C GLY A 22 -7.94 8.40 -1.60
N ALA A 23 -8.08 9.32 -2.54
CA ALA A 23 -7.58 9.13 -3.90
C ALA A 23 -6.15 9.65 -3.96
N ILE A 24 -5.22 8.79 -4.30
CA ILE A 24 -3.79 9.14 -4.35
C ILE A 24 -3.46 9.45 -5.80
N GLY A 25 -3.36 10.73 -6.09
CA GLY A 25 -3.13 11.21 -7.44
C GLY A 25 -1.66 11.41 -7.77
N PRO A 26 -1.38 11.89 -8.99
CA PRO A 26 0.01 12.11 -9.41
C PRO A 26 0.72 13.17 -8.58
N ASP A 27 -0.02 14.13 -8.04
CA ASP A 27 0.58 15.17 -7.20
C ASP A 27 1.11 14.62 -5.88
N ASP A 28 0.63 13.45 -5.49
CA ASP A 28 1.05 12.83 -4.23
C ASP A 28 2.24 11.90 -4.41
N ALA A 29 2.67 11.69 -5.65
CA ALA A 29 3.65 10.66 -5.95
C ALA A 29 5.00 10.91 -5.27
N VAL A 30 5.46 12.16 -5.28
CA VAL A 30 6.77 12.47 -4.69
C VAL A 30 6.75 12.24 -3.19
N ALA A 31 5.70 12.71 -2.52
CA ALA A 31 5.60 12.54 -1.07
C ALA A 31 5.52 11.06 -0.70
N LEU A 32 4.71 10.30 -1.43
CA LEU A 32 4.58 8.87 -1.16
C LEU A 32 5.90 8.14 -1.35
N ARG A 33 6.59 8.45 -2.46
CA ARG A 33 7.87 7.82 -2.73
C ARG A 33 8.89 8.15 -1.64
N GLN A 34 8.94 9.41 -1.20
CA GLN A 34 9.88 9.80 -0.16
C GLN A 34 9.62 9.07 1.15
N VAL A 35 8.36 8.91 1.52
CA VAL A 35 8.00 8.20 2.74
C VAL A 35 8.43 6.74 2.64
N LEU A 36 8.18 6.11 1.49
CA LEU A 36 8.54 4.71 1.29
C LEU A 36 10.05 4.50 1.30
N VAL A 37 10.77 5.35 0.59
CA VAL A 37 12.24 5.24 0.52
C VAL A 37 12.85 5.46 1.90
N HIS A 38 12.35 6.45 2.63
CA HIS A 38 12.84 6.71 3.98
C HIS A 38 12.59 5.51 4.89
N ALA A 39 11.39 4.93 4.83
CA ALA A 39 11.06 3.79 5.64
C ALA A 39 12.00 2.61 5.38
N VAL A 40 12.26 2.33 4.11
CA VAL A 40 13.08 1.19 3.75
C VAL A 40 14.56 1.44 4.06
N ARG A 41 15.05 2.62 3.76
CA ARG A 41 16.49 2.87 3.86
C ARG A 41 16.95 3.32 5.24
N HIS A 42 16.10 4.03 5.95
CA HIS A 42 16.52 4.65 7.22
C HIS A 42 15.84 4.05 8.43
N VAL A 43 14.53 3.81 8.37
CA VAL A 43 13.83 3.19 9.49
C VAL A 43 14.16 1.69 9.55
N ARG A 44 14.10 1.05 8.41
CA ARG A 44 14.45 -0.37 8.24
C ARG A 44 13.69 -1.28 9.21
N PRO A 45 12.35 -1.25 9.17
CA PRO A 45 11.57 -2.10 10.05
C PRO A 45 11.69 -3.56 9.59
N LEU A 46 11.28 -4.48 10.45
CA LEU A 46 11.21 -5.88 10.06
C LEU A 46 10.25 -6.06 8.90
N ARG A 47 9.11 -5.38 8.96
CA ARG A 47 8.12 -5.39 7.88
C ARG A 47 7.60 -4.00 7.66
N LEU A 48 7.41 -3.64 6.41
CA LEU A 48 6.75 -2.41 6.02
C LEU A 48 5.40 -2.79 5.42
N ILE A 49 4.34 -2.32 6.04
CA ILE A 49 2.99 -2.64 5.62
C ILE A 49 2.33 -1.39 5.08
N LEU A 50 1.89 -1.47 3.82
CA LEU A 50 1.12 -0.40 3.21
C LEU A 50 -0.34 -0.78 3.34
N ASP A 51 -1.05 -0.07 4.21
CA ASP A 51 -2.45 -0.36 4.47
C ASP A 51 -3.30 0.52 3.58
N LEU A 52 -3.91 -0.07 2.57
CA LEU A 52 -4.69 0.66 1.57
C LEU A 52 -6.19 0.56 1.80
N HIS A 53 -6.63 0.15 2.99
CA HIS A 53 -8.06 -0.04 3.21
C HIS A 53 -8.86 1.25 3.00
N ASP A 54 -8.24 2.41 3.18
CA ASP A 54 -8.91 3.69 3.04
C ASP A 54 -8.53 4.41 1.74
N VAL A 55 -7.91 3.69 0.81
CA VAL A 55 -7.52 4.25 -0.48
C VAL A 55 -8.56 3.89 -1.52
N SER A 56 -9.14 4.90 -2.16
CA SER A 56 -10.17 4.68 -3.17
C SER A 56 -9.58 4.52 -4.57
N GLU A 57 -8.47 5.20 -4.85
CA GLU A 57 -7.83 5.14 -6.16
C GLU A 57 -6.34 5.36 -6.03
N LEU A 58 -5.59 4.73 -6.92
CA LEU A 58 -4.17 4.99 -7.06
C LEU A 58 -3.87 5.34 -8.51
N ASP A 59 -3.27 6.51 -8.72
CA ASP A 59 -2.82 6.87 -10.06
C ASP A 59 -1.73 5.90 -10.51
N PRO A 60 -1.61 5.63 -11.82
CA PRO A 60 -0.59 4.69 -12.32
C PRO A 60 0.83 4.96 -11.85
N ILE A 61 1.21 6.24 -11.69
CA ILE A 61 2.55 6.54 -11.19
C ILE A 61 2.75 6.00 -9.78
N ASN A 62 1.70 6.02 -8.97
CA ASN A 62 1.79 5.50 -7.60
C ASN A 62 1.79 3.98 -7.58
N LEU A 63 1.13 3.34 -8.53
CA LEU A 63 1.21 1.89 -8.68
C LEU A 63 2.65 1.46 -8.92
N GLY A 64 3.34 2.16 -9.83
CA GLY A 64 4.74 1.88 -10.10
C GLY A 64 5.63 2.14 -8.89
N THR A 65 5.32 3.18 -8.13
CA THR A 65 6.07 3.49 -6.91
C THR A 65 5.95 2.35 -5.89
N LEU A 66 4.75 1.81 -5.71
CA LEU A 66 4.57 0.70 -4.78
C LEU A 66 5.28 -0.56 -5.25
N ALA A 67 5.23 -0.83 -6.55
CA ALA A 67 5.96 -1.98 -7.09
C ALA A 67 7.46 -1.82 -6.86
N ALA A 68 7.99 -0.64 -7.10
CA ALA A 68 9.42 -0.37 -6.88
C ALA A 68 9.78 -0.49 -5.40
N ALA A 69 8.88 -0.11 -4.51
CA ALA A 69 9.13 -0.21 -3.08
C ALA A 69 9.32 -1.65 -2.63
N CYS A 70 8.58 -2.59 -3.23
CA CYS A 70 8.75 -4.00 -2.91
C CYS A 70 10.15 -4.47 -3.25
N GLY A 71 10.65 -4.10 -4.44
CA GLY A 71 12.00 -4.46 -4.84
C GLY A 71 13.06 -3.80 -3.97
N LEU A 72 12.87 -2.52 -3.66
CA LEU A 72 13.80 -1.81 -2.80
C LEU A 72 13.84 -2.45 -1.41
N GLY A 73 12.68 -2.86 -0.89
CA GLY A 73 12.61 -3.55 0.39
C GLY A 73 13.42 -4.84 0.37
N ASP A 74 13.26 -5.63 -0.70
CA ASP A 74 14.01 -6.87 -0.83
C ASP A 74 15.52 -6.62 -0.80
N ASP A 75 15.97 -5.55 -1.44
CA ASP A 75 17.39 -5.20 -1.47
C ASP A 75 17.91 -4.79 -0.10
N HIS A 76 17.05 -4.34 0.79
CA HIS A 76 17.43 -3.87 2.12
C HIS A 76 16.95 -4.79 3.23
N HIS A 77 16.46 -5.98 2.88
CA HIS A 77 15.97 -6.97 3.84
C HIS A 77 14.77 -6.45 4.65
N VAL A 78 13.94 -5.66 4.02
CA VAL A 78 12.68 -5.18 4.59
C VAL A 78 11.56 -5.83 3.81
N ALA A 79 10.76 -6.65 4.46
CA ALA A 79 9.62 -7.30 3.79
C ALA A 79 8.49 -6.27 3.64
N VAL A 80 8.11 -5.99 2.39
CA VAL A 80 7.07 -5.01 2.10
C VAL A 80 5.79 -5.76 1.74
N PHE A 81 4.70 -5.40 2.41
CA PHE A 81 3.39 -5.98 2.14
C PHE A 81 2.38 -4.88 1.88
N VAL A 82 1.35 -5.21 1.11
CA VAL A 82 0.25 -4.29 0.81
C VAL A 82 -1.03 -4.96 1.33
N ASP A 83 -1.63 -4.35 2.34
CA ASP A 83 -2.80 -4.91 3.00
C ASP A 83 -4.05 -4.09 2.68
N GLY A 84 -5.18 -4.77 2.61
CA GLY A 84 -6.47 -4.10 2.59
C GLY A 84 -6.88 -3.45 1.28
N SER A 85 -6.13 -3.68 0.20
CA SER A 85 -6.51 -3.09 -1.08
C SER A 85 -7.80 -3.72 -1.61
N SER A 86 -8.58 -2.94 -2.36
CA SER A 86 -9.73 -3.51 -3.06
C SER A 86 -9.24 -4.47 -4.15
N ILE A 87 -10.15 -5.30 -4.64
CA ILE A 87 -9.80 -6.23 -5.73
C ILE A 87 -9.30 -5.45 -6.93
N ARG A 88 -9.94 -4.33 -7.26
CA ARG A 88 -9.54 -3.52 -8.40
C ARG A 88 -8.11 -3.00 -8.24
N ILE A 89 -7.79 -2.46 -7.08
CA ILE A 89 -6.45 -1.93 -6.83
C ILE A 89 -5.43 -3.08 -6.78
N ALA A 90 -5.79 -4.21 -6.19
CA ALA A 90 -4.91 -5.37 -6.15
C ALA A 90 -4.55 -5.84 -7.57
N ASP A 91 -5.54 -5.86 -8.47
CA ASP A 91 -5.29 -6.22 -9.86
C ASP A 91 -4.36 -5.23 -10.54
N GLN A 92 -4.56 -3.94 -10.26
CA GLN A 92 -3.69 -2.90 -10.82
C GLN A 92 -2.26 -3.02 -10.30
N LEU A 93 -2.11 -3.32 -9.01
CA LEU A 93 -0.78 -3.49 -8.40
C LEU A 93 -0.07 -4.70 -8.99
N THR A 94 -0.80 -5.80 -9.18
CA THR A 94 -0.23 -6.99 -9.81
C THR A 94 0.25 -6.67 -11.23
N ALA A 95 -0.56 -5.94 -11.98
CA ALA A 95 -0.18 -5.54 -13.34
C ALA A 95 1.04 -4.62 -13.34
N ALA A 96 1.24 -3.85 -12.28
CA ALA A 96 2.38 -2.95 -12.16
C ALA A 96 3.65 -3.66 -11.68
N GLY A 97 3.55 -4.91 -11.27
CA GLY A 97 4.73 -5.68 -10.89
C GLY A 97 4.80 -6.07 -9.42
N VAL A 98 3.76 -5.79 -8.63
CA VAL A 98 3.77 -6.22 -7.23
C VAL A 98 3.49 -7.72 -7.18
N PRO A 99 4.36 -8.51 -6.56
CA PRO A 99 4.12 -9.96 -6.45
C PRO A 99 2.85 -10.23 -5.65
N GLN A 100 2.09 -11.22 -6.08
CA GLN A 100 0.81 -11.53 -5.44
C GLN A 100 0.98 -11.90 -3.97
N GLN A 101 2.08 -12.53 -3.59
CA GLN A 101 2.30 -12.91 -2.21
C GLN A 101 2.52 -11.70 -1.30
N ARG A 102 2.73 -10.51 -1.87
CA ARG A 102 2.84 -9.29 -1.07
C ARG A 102 1.48 -8.64 -0.83
N LEU A 103 0.44 -9.07 -1.54
CA LEU A 103 -0.90 -8.52 -1.40
C LEU A 103 -1.67 -9.35 -0.39
N ARG A 104 -2.12 -8.72 0.70
CA ARG A 104 -2.80 -9.43 1.78
C ARG A 104 -4.11 -8.75 2.11
N GLN A 105 -5.06 -9.52 2.62
CA GLN A 105 -6.33 -8.99 3.10
C GLN A 105 -7.04 -8.14 2.04
N ILE A 106 -7.09 -8.66 0.81
CA ILE A 106 -7.78 -7.97 -0.27
C ILE A 106 -9.26 -7.95 0.04
N THR A 107 -9.87 -6.76 -0.06
CA THR A 107 -11.26 -6.60 0.33
C THR A 107 -12.17 -6.59 -0.87
N GLU A 108 -13.35 -7.21 -0.70
CA GLU A 108 -14.36 -7.18 -1.74
C GLU A 108 -14.96 -5.81 -1.84
N PRO A 109 -15.20 -5.34 -3.03
CA PRO A 109 -15.94 -4.10 -3.17
C PRO A 109 -17.36 -4.35 -2.80
N SER A 110 -18.05 -3.62 -2.33
CA SER A 110 -19.44 -3.75 -2.22
C SER A 110 -19.88 -4.80 -1.52
N PRO A 111 -19.76 -4.76 -0.61
CA PRO A 111 -20.31 -5.68 0.05
C PRO A 111 -21.67 -5.79 0.03
N ALA A 112 -21.98 -5.35 -0.19
CA ALA A 112 -22.98 -5.58 -0.18
C ALA A 112 -23.50 -6.28 -0.71
N LEU A 113 -23.35 -5.99 -0.85
CA LEU A 113 -23.81 -6.39 -1.45
C LEU A 113 -24.13 -7.38 -1.36
N SER A 114 -24.01 -7.54 -1.28
CA SER A 114 -24.14 -8.45 -1.42
C SER A 114 -24.66 -9.06 -0.64
N ALA A 115 -25.02 -9.12 -0.37
CA ALA A 115 -25.38 -9.71 0.14
C ALA A 115 -25.95 -10.42 0.24
N PRO A 116 -26.29 -10.63 0.39
CA PRO A 116 -26.76 -11.31 0.53
C PRO A 116 -27.20 -12.10 0.58
N SER A 117 -27.42 -12.36 0.72
CA SER A 117 -27.76 -13.05 0.65
C SER A 117 -28.21 -13.78 0.86
N PRO A 118 -28.49 -14.09 0.98
CA PRO A 118 -28.91 -14.84 1.18
C PRO A 118 -29.34 -15.61 1.32
N ARG A 119 -29.52 -15.83 1.34
CA ARG A 119 -29.99 -16.55 1.33
C ARG A 119 -30.21 -17.03 1.36
#